data_f5e9f29d2909a2e5901955cebfd2ab6a
#
_entry.id   f5e9f29d2909a2e5901955cebfd2ab6a
#
_cell.length_a   1.000
_cell.length_b   1.000
_cell.length_c   1.000
_cell.angle_alpha   90.00
_cell.angle_beta   90.00
_cell.angle_gamma   90.00
#
_symmetry.space_group_name_H-M   'P 1'
#
loop_
_entity.id
_entity.type
_entity.pdbx_description
1 polymer ?
#
loop_
_entity_poly.entity_id
_entity_poly.type
_entity_poly.pdbx_seq_one_letter_code
_entity_poly.pdbx_strand_id
1 'polypeptide(L)'
;MARTKKAERIYQLWSAANSEERIKWQSNSQKGYDFYLNEQLTQKELETLRESGMPTFEINRITPIIETMKYFVTANNPKWKAVAVEGSDTNIAQVHSDISEYCWSLSNGKSVYSSVVLDTLTKGIGYFYVDIDSDLDNGKGDVVFNKIDPFDVFPDPMSRDFLLRDASFIVIRKTLAREQLKIMFPEHSRKIIKASEQGGIEAYSQADRSDSDAIIPEDIVTSIDKDGNSDDIIAYHECFEKVRVPYVNMSMKVFPTKEDINKVKELSKSKLKAFKDEASVATKEKILQIQKAFQAGEIIEERANLEIKKTEEGLINSIQQKRAEIDYSTQEELNRVEEKVVSKEEFDLLIENEE
;
A
#
# COMPACT_ATOMS: atom_id res chain seq x y z
N MET A 1 -11.75 -21.00 -28.25
CA MET A 1 -11.74 -21.46 -26.84
C MET A 1 -12.75 -20.66 -26.05
N ALA A 2 -13.57 -21.30 -25.20
CA ALA A 2 -14.45 -20.55 -24.29
C ALA A 2 -13.56 -19.84 -23.25
N ARG A 3 -13.66 -18.51 -23.18
CA ARG A 3 -13.01 -17.72 -22.14
C ARG A 3 -13.66 -18.05 -20.79
N THR A 4 -12.88 -18.06 -19.72
CA THR A 4 -13.48 -18.11 -18.38
C THR A 4 -14.28 -16.82 -18.15
N LYS A 5 -15.34 -16.87 -17.33
CA LYS A 5 -16.16 -15.66 -17.04
C LYS A 5 -15.30 -14.45 -16.59
N LYS A 6 -14.22 -14.70 -15.83
CA LYS A 6 -13.27 -13.64 -15.42
C LYS A 6 -12.50 -13.06 -16.61
N ALA A 7 -11.96 -13.91 -17.50
CA ALA A 7 -11.22 -13.45 -18.67
C ALA A 7 -12.10 -12.68 -19.65
N GLU A 8 -13.36 -13.11 -19.82
CA GLU A 8 -14.37 -12.39 -20.60
C GLU A 8 -14.61 -10.98 -20.04
N ARG A 9 -14.78 -10.86 -18.72
CA ARG A 9 -14.97 -9.58 -18.05
C ARG A 9 -13.76 -8.65 -18.24
N ILE A 10 -12.54 -9.14 -18.02
CA ILE A 10 -11.32 -8.34 -18.23
C ILE A 10 -11.23 -7.86 -19.66
N TYR A 11 -11.55 -8.71 -20.64
CA TYR A 11 -11.57 -8.33 -22.03
C TYR A 11 -12.62 -7.24 -22.35
N GLN A 12 -13.81 -7.34 -21.77
CA GLN A 12 -14.85 -6.31 -21.90
C GLN A 12 -14.41 -4.98 -21.30
N LEU A 13 -13.77 -4.98 -20.13
CA LEU A 13 -13.24 -3.79 -19.48
C LEU A 13 -12.13 -3.15 -20.33
N TRP A 14 -11.20 -3.95 -20.82
CA TRP A 14 -10.14 -3.48 -21.71
C TRP A 14 -10.72 -2.91 -23.02
N SER A 15 -11.68 -3.60 -23.65
CA SER A 15 -12.33 -3.13 -24.87
C SER A 15 -13.08 -1.82 -24.65
N ALA A 16 -13.75 -1.65 -23.50
CA ALA A 16 -14.42 -0.39 -23.15
C ALA A 16 -13.41 0.74 -22.94
N ALA A 17 -12.27 0.45 -22.29
CA ALA A 17 -11.20 1.43 -22.07
C ALA A 17 -10.48 1.81 -23.38
N ASN A 18 -10.40 0.91 -24.35
CA ASN A 18 -9.81 1.17 -25.68
C ASN A 18 -10.82 1.88 -26.62
N SER A 19 -11.38 2.99 -26.18
CA SER A 19 -12.37 3.80 -26.88
C SER A 19 -11.75 4.58 -28.05
N GLU A 20 -12.61 5.13 -28.92
CA GLU A 20 -12.16 6.01 -30.01
C GLU A 20 -11.43 7.26 -29.50
N GLU A 21 -11.83 7.77 -28.33
CA GLU A 21 -11.18 8.93 -27.70
C GLU A 21 -9.76 8.60 -27.29
N ARG A 22 -9.56 7.40 -26.74
CA ARG A 22 -8.24 6.91 -26.38
C ARG A 22 -7.36 6.74 -27.62
N ILE A 23 -7.88 6.16 -28.70
CA ILE A 23 -7.13 5.97 -29.96
C ILE A 23 -6.71 7.33 -30.52
N LYS A 24 -7.59 8.33 -30.48
CA LYS A 24 -7.27 9.72 -30.90
C LYS A 24 -6.18 10.32 -30.00
N TRP A 25 -6.29 10.14 -28.68
CA TRP A 25 -5.28 10.59 -27.75
C TRP A 25 -3.92 9.93 -28.04
N GLN A 26 -3.90 8.62 -28.24
CA GLN A 26 -2.69 7.86 -28.56
C GLN A 26 -2.05 8.36 -29.86
N SER A 27 -2.82 8.55 -30.90
CA SER A 27 -2.32 9.10 -32.17
C SER A 27 -1.73 10.51 -32.03
N ASN A 28 -2.37 11.37 -31.23
CA ASN A 28 -1.86 12.72 -30.97
C ASN A 28 -0.59 12.71 -30.10
N SER A 29 -0.56 11.84 -29.11
CA SER A 29 0.60 11.68 -28.23
C SER A 29 1.79 11.10 -28.97
N GLN A 30 1.55 10.16 -29.89
CA GLN A 30 2.59 9.63 -30.77
C GLN A 30 3.21 10.74 -31.63
N LYS A 31 2.39 11.58 -32.27
CA LYS A 31 2.89 12.74 -33.01
C LYS A 31 3.72 13.70 -32.15
N GLY A 32 3.29 13.92 -30.90
CA GLY A 32 4.04 14.75 -29.97
C GLY A 32 5.43 14.17 -29.69
N TYR A 33 5.50 12.86 -29.57
CA TYR A 33 6.73 12.14 -29.35
C TYR A 33 7.63 12.12 -30.63
N ASP A 34 7.04 11.89 -31.80
CA ASP A 34 7.75 11.96 -33.08
C ASP A 34 8.39 13.34 -33.27
N PHE A 35 7.68 14.42 -32.93
CA PHE A 35 8.23 15.77 -32.96
C PHE A 35 9.40 15.96 -31.96
N TYR A 36 9.32 15.35 -30.81
CA TYR A 36 10.46 15.34 -29.86
C TYR A 36 11.66 14.62 -30.46
N LEU A 37 11.47 13.50 -31.16
CA LEU A 37 12.53 12.73 -31.84
C LEU A 37 13.07 13.39 -33.12
N ASN A 38 12.50 14.51 -33.57
CA ASN A 38 12.79 15.17 -34.85
C ASN A 38 12.25 14.43 -36.07
N GLU A 39 11.22 13.64 -35.88
CA GLU A 39 10.50 12.92 -36.94
C GLU A 39 9.20 13.68 -37.27
N GLN A 40 9.31 14.90 -37.83
CA GLN A 40 8.17 15.78 -38.10
C GLN A 40 7.48 15.44 -39.40
N LEU A 41 8.23 14.93 -40.37
CA LEU A 41 7.79 14.58 -41.71
C LEU A 41 7.57 13.08 -41.86
N THR A 42 6.42 12.71 -42.38
CA THR A 42 6.16 11.31 -42.72
C THR A 42 7.00 10.89 -43.95
N GLN A 43 7.27 9.59 -44.11
CA GLN A 43 8.03 9.07 -45.25
C GLN A 43 7.45 9.53 -46.60
N LYS A 44 6.13 9.57 -46.75
CA LYS A 44 5.44 10.05 -47.95
C LYS A 44 5.71 11.53 -48.23
N GLU A 45 5.72 12.35 -47.20
CA GLU A 45 6.02 13.79 -47.32
C GLU A 45 7.50 13.99 -47.72
N LEU A 46 8.42 13.21 -47.10
CA LEU A 46 9.83 13.22 -47.47
C LEU A 46 10.05 12.83 -48.94
N GLU A 47 9.37 11.80 -49.43
CA GLU A 47 9.43 11.38 -50.82
C GLU A 47 8.88 12.48 -51.74
N THR A 48 7.72 13.05 -51.41
CA THR A 48 7.12 14.15 -52.19
C THR A 48 8.04 15.38 -52.25
N LEU A 49 8.67 15.75 -51.15
CA LEU A 49 9.65 16.84 -51.10
C LEU A 49 10.88 16.56 -51.96
N ARG A 50 11.41 15.31 -51.92
CA ARG A 50 12.53 14.88 -52.76
C ARG A 50 12.20 14.93 -54.23
N GLU A 51 11.02 14.44 -54.61
CA GLU A 51 10.54 14.48 -56.00
C GLU A 51 10.36 15.91 -56.51
N SER A 52 9.94 16.81 -55.61
CA SER A 52 9.75 18.23 -55.89
C SER A 52 11.06 19.04 -55.87
N GLY A 53 12.21 18.42 -55.56
CA GLY A 53 13.52 19.07 -55.44
C GLY A 53 13.62 20.03 -54.25
N MET A 54 12.74 19.90 -53.28
CA MET A 54 12.75 20.69 -52.03
C MET A 54 13.70 20.11 -50.98
N PRO A 55 14.26 20.95 -50.10
CA PRO A 55 15.10 20.48 -49.02
C PRO A 55 14.29 19.66 -48.02
N THR A 56 14.86 18.54 -47.56
CA THR A 56 14.23 17.59 -46.62
C THR A 56 14.87 17.62 -45.22
N PHE A 57 15.55 18.72 -44.88
CA PHE A 57 16.12 18.86 -43.54
C PHE A 57 15.13 19.44 -42.53
N GLU A 58 15.15 18.93 -41.33
CA GLU A 58 14.33 19.38 -40.21
C GLU A 58 15.20 20.07 -39.15
N ILE A 59 14.66 21.13 -38.54
CA ILE A 59 15.33 21.82 -37.42
C ILE A 59 14.50 21.56 -36.16
N ASN A 60 14.99 20.69 -35.31
CA ASN A 60 14.31 20.40 -34.08
C ASN A 60 14.45 21.54 -33.06
N ARG A 61 13.35 22.23 -32.76
CA ARG A 61 13.24 23.25 -31.72
C ARG A 61 12.49 22.76 -30.47
N ILE A 62 11.81 21.64 -30.59
CA ILE A 62 10.95 21.08 -29.55
C ILE A 62 11.79 20.39 -28.49
N THR A 63 12.72 19.55 -28.88
CA THR A 63 13.60 18.81 -27.94
C THR A 63 14.32 19.73 -26.96
N PRO A 64 14.97 20.84 -27.36
CA PRO A 64 15.63 21.74 -26.40
C PRO A 64 14.65 22.34 -25.38
N ILE A 65 13.42 22.65 -25.81
CA ILE A 65 12.39 23.21 -24.91
C ILE A 65 11.94 22.15 -23.91
N ILE A 66 11.64 20.95 -24.39
CA ILE A 66 11.21 19.84 -23.53
C ILE A 66 12.30 19.45 -22.54
N GLU A 67 13.55 19.34 -22.99
CA GLU A 67 14.69 19.03 -22.12
C GLU A 67 14.91 20.12 -21.07
N THR A 68 14.74 21.37 -21.43
CA THR A 68 14.81 22.49 -20.48
C THR A 68 13.70 22.42 -19.44
N MET A 69 12.45 22.18 -19.88
CA MET A 69 11.32 21.99 -18.97
C MET A 69 11.53 20.78 -18.03
N LYS A 70 11.96 19.65 -18.60
CA LYS A 70 12.31 18.46 -17.86
C LYS A 70 13.36 18.75 -16.78
N TYR A 71 14.42 19.47 -17.14
CA TYR A 71 15.45 19.87 -16.18
C TYR A 71 14.86 20.68 -15.03
N PHE A 72 14.05 21.70 -15.30
CA PHE A 72 13.45 22.51 -14.23
C PHE A 72 12.54 21.70 -13.31
N VAL A 73 11.72 20.80 -13.86
CA VAL A 73 10.82 19.95 -13.07
C VAL A 73 11.59 18.92 -12.24
N THR A 74 12.68 18.37 -12.80
CA THR A 74 13.47 17.32 -12.14
C THR A 74 14.63 17.85 -11.30
N ALA A 75 14.86 19.16 -11.30
CA ALA A 75 15.92 19.79 -10.48
C ALA A 75 15.75 19.47 -8.97
N ASN A 76 14.50 19.40 -8.52
CA ASN A 76 14.16 19.03 -7.16
C ASN A 76 13.58 17.60 -7.14
N ASN A 77 14.26 16.69 -6.46
CA ASN A 77 13.73 15.35 -6.27
C ASN A 77 12.48 15.39 -5.39
N PRO A 78 11.40 14.69 -5.76
CA PRO A 78 10.26 14.51 -4.88
C PRO A 78 10.72 13.75 -3.63
N LYS A 79 10.22 14.16 -2.46
CA LYS A 79 10.46 13.50 -1.19
C LYS A 79 9.12 13.17 -0.55
N TRP A 80 8.98 11.93 -0.14
CA TRP A 80 7.83 11.51 0.65
C TRP A 80 8.18 11.60 2.13
N LYS A 81 7.31 12.21 2.89
CA LYS A 81 7.45 12.32 4.33
C LYS A 81 6.16 11.87 4.99
N ALA A 82 6.25 10.85 5.81
CA ALA A 82 5.15 10.47 6.67
C ALA A 82 5.01 11.52 7.81
N VAL A 83 3.77 11.90 8.10
CA VAL A 83 3.45 12.84 9.16
C VAL A 83 2.66 12.10 10.23
N ALA A 84 3.11 12.18 11.47
CA ALA A 84 2.41 11.60 12.60
C ALA A 84 1.08 12.35 12.83
N VAL A 85 0.02 11.60 13.05
CA VAL A 85 -1.31 12.14 13.40
C VAL A 85 -1.38 12.36 14.91
N GLU A 86 -0.80 11.44 15.68
CA GLU A 86 -0.72 11.50 17.14
C GLU A 86 0.73 11.66 17.60
N GLY A 87 0.94 12.24 18.77
CA GLY A 87 2.28 12.48 19.30
C GLY A 87 3.09 11.21 19.58
N SER A 88 2.41 10.07 19.81
CA SER A 88 3.02 8.74 20.00
C SER A 88 3.62 8.16 18.72
N ASP A 89 3.17 8.62 17.55
CA ASP A 89 3.49 8.00 16.25
C ASP A 89 4.70 8.63 15.55
N THR A 90 5.37 9.59 16.21
CA THR A 90 6.50 10.34 15.62
C THR A 90 7.64 9.43 15.17
N ASN A 91 7.99 8.43 15.98
CA ASN A 91 9.06 7.48 15.65
C ASN A 91 8.65 6.58 14.49
N ILE A 92 7.39 6.15 14.45
CA ILE A 92 6.84 5.31 13.38
C ILE A 92 6.80 6.10 12.07
N ALA A 93 6.37 7.36 12.10
CA ALA A 93 6.38 8.24 10.93
C ALA A 93 7.79 8.48 10.38
N GLN A 94 8.80 8.59 11.26
CA GLN A 94 10.19 8.70 10.83
C GLN A 94 10.64 7.42 10.11
N VAL A 95 10.38 6.24 10.67
CA VAL A 95 10.71 4.94 10.06
C VAL A 95 10.06 4.81 8.68
N HIS A 96 8.78 5.18 8.54
CA HIS A 96 8.11 5.17 7.23
C HIS A 96 8.73 6.13 6.22
N SER A 97 9.20 7.30 6.67
CA SER A 97 9.91 8.24 5.80
C SER A 97 11.24 7.66 5.31
N ASP A 98 12.00 7.03 6.21
CA ASP A 98 13.29 6.42 5.91
C ASP A 98 13.13 5.21 4.95
N ILE A 99 12.10 4.38 5.15
CA ILE A 99 11.76 3.28 4.23
C ILE A 99 11.41 3.83 2.85
N SER A 100 10.63 4.90 2.78
CA SER A 100 10.26 5.51 1.49
C SER A 100 11.48 6.05 0.74
N GLU A 101 12.43 6.65 1.45
CA GLU A 101 13.68 7.14 0.87
C GLU A 101 14.59 5.98 0.42
N TYR A 102 14.64 4.89 1.18
CA TYR A 102 15.33 3.66 0.81
C TYR A 102 14.77 3.06 -0.48
N CYS A 103 13.45 2.81 -0.56
CA CYS A 103 12.80 2.27 -1.75
C CYS A 103 13.02 3.16 -2.99
N TRP A 104 12.96 4.49 -2.80
CA TRP A 104 13.26 5.45 -3.86
C TRP A 104 14.69 5.34 -4.37
N SER A 105 15.65 5.21 -3.47
CA SER A 105 17.07 5.05 -3.81
C SER A 105 17.34 3.71 -4.50
N LEU A 106 16.76 2.63 -3.97
CA LEU A 106 16.87 1.28 -4.52
C LEU A 106 16.39 1.23 -5.97
N SER A 107 15.26 1.86 -6.26
CA SER A 107 14.66 1.91 -7.60
C SER A 107 15.32 2.91 -8.56
N ASN A 108 16.43 3.57 -8.17
CA ASN A 108 16.96 4.70 -8.94
C ASN A 108 15.87 5.74 -9.29
N GLY A 109 15.06 6.08 -8.31
CA GLY A 109 13.82 6.86 -8.45
C GLY A 109 13.99 8.19 -9.19
N LYS A 110 15.18 8.82 -9.12
CA LYS A 110 15.47 10.03 -9.88
C LYS A 110 15.40 9.80 -11.39
N SER A 111 15.95 8.69 -11.87
CA SER A 111 15.91 8.33 -13.29
C SER A 111 14.50 7.99 -13.74
N VAL A 112 13.78 7.20 -12.92
CA VAL A 112 12.37 6.87 -13.16
C VAL A 112 11.53 8.13 -13.21
N TYR A 113 11.71 9.06 -12.26
CA TYR A 113 11.00 10.35 -12.24
C TYR A 113 11.27 11.18 -13.49
N SER A 114 12.54 11.28 -13.90
CA SER A 114 12.92 12.00 -15.13
C SER A 114 12.23 11.43 -16.36
N SER A 115 12.12 10.11 -16.45
CA SER A 115 11.47 9.42 -17.56
C SER A 115 9.94 9.63 -17.54
N VAL A 116 9.31 9.60 -16.36
CA VAL A 116 7.86 9.88 -16.22
C VAL A 116 7.54 11.34 -16.57
N VAL A 117 8.41 12.29 -16.17
CA VAL A 117 8.26 13.69 -16.55
C VAL A 117 8.37 13.88 -18.06
N LEU A 118 9.29 13.17 -18.73
CA LEU A 118 9.40 13.19 -20.19
C LEU A 118 8.11 12.70 -20.85
N ASP A 119 7.55 11.57 -20.41
CA ASP A 119 6.27 11.08 -20.91
C ASP A 119 5.15 12.10 -20.69
N THR A 120 5.10 12.74 -19.52
CA THR A 120 4.12 13.77 -19.23
C THR A 120 4.22 14.97 -20.18
N LEU A 121 5.43 15.39 -20.50
CA LEU A 121 5.69 16.52 -21.40
C LEU A 121 5.41 16.20 -22.87
N THR A 122 5.66 14.96 -23.30
CA THR A 122 5.51 14.54 -24.70
C THR A 122 4.15 13.92 -24.99
N LYS A 123 3.64 13.07 -24.10
CA LYS A 123 2.40 12.30 -24.27
C LYS A 123 1.21 12.90 -23.50
N GLY A 124 1.46 13.92 -22.65
CA GLY A 124 0.44 14.60 -21.85
C GLY A 124 0.13 13.92 -20.50
N ILE A 125 0.59 12.70 -20.27
CA ILE A 125 0.41 11.95 -19.03
C ILE A 125 1.63 11.04 -18.79
N GLY A 126 1.95 10.79 -17.54
CA GLY A 126 3.02 9.86 -17.14
C GLY A 126 2.61 9.06 -15.90
N TYR A 127 3.00 7.82 -15.82
CA TYR A 127 2.62 6.90 -14.74
C TYR A 127 3.83 6.37 -13.99
N PHE A 128 3.74 6.41 -12.66
CA PHE A 128 4.56 5.60 -11.78
C PHE A 128 3.83 4.30 -11.47
N TYR A 129 4.57 3.23 -11.45
CA TYR A 129 4.11 1.93 -11.00
C TYR A 129 4.91 1.50 -9.78
N VAL A 130 4.21 1.23 -8.70
CA VAL A 130 4.83 0.72 -7.47
C VAL A 130 4.50 -0.75 -7.39
N ASP A 131 5.54 -1.58 -7.33
CA ASP A 131 5.42 -3.04 -7.33
C ASP A 131 6.38 -3.65 -6.32
N ILE A 132 6.23 -4.94 -6.09
CA ILE A 132 7.17 -5.74 -5.29
C ILE A 132 7.99 -6.58 -6.26
N ASP A 133 9.29 -6.34 -6.30
CA ASP A 133 10.22 -7.19 -7.02
C ASP A 133 10.63 -8.36 -6.13
N SER A 134 10.16 -9.55 -6.47
CA SER A 134 10.40 -10.77 -5.70
C SER A 134 11.84 -11.27 -5.75
N ASP A 135 12.64 -10.79 -6.69
CA ASP A 135 14.03 -11.24 -6.85
C ASP A 135 15.00 -10.50 -5.93
N LEU A 136 14.55 -9.36 -5.38
CA LEU A 136 15.32 -8.57 -4.44
C LEU A 136 15.31 -9.19 -3.02
N ASP A 137 16.25 -8.76 -2.19
CA ASP A 137 16.46 -9.23 -0.80
C ASP A 137 16.45 -10.76 -0.65
N ASN A 138 17.20 -11.46 -1.54
CA ASN A 138 17.33 -12.92 -1.51
C ASN A 138 15.98 -13.66 -1.63
N GLY A 139 15.07 -13.14 -2.43
CA GLY A 139 13.76 -13.76 -2.69
C GLY A 139 12.67 -13.40 -1.69
N LYS A 140 12.92 -12.45 -0.78
CA LYS A 140 11.86 -11.90 0.10
C LYS A 140 11.02 -10.83 -0.58
N GLY A 141 11.60 -10.20 -1.60
CA GLY A 141 11.00 -9.10 -2.32
C GLY A 141 11.20 -7.75 -1.64
N ASP A 142 11.30 -6.71 -2.47
CA ASP A 142 11.36 -5.33 -2.00
C ASP A 142 10.49 -4.44 -2.87
N VAL A 143 10.09 -3.28 -2.34
CA VAL A 143 9.22 -2.33 -3.03
C VAL A 143 10.04 -1.51 -4.01
N VAL A 144 9.64 -1.53 -5.27
CA VAL A 144 10.31 -0.79 -6.35
C VAL A 144 9.37 0.18 -7.05
N PHE A 145 9.94 1.29 -7.49
CA PHE A 145 9.27 2.28 -8.33
C PHE A 145 9.70 2.08 -9.78
N ASN A 146 8.74 1.83 -10.64
CA ASN A 146 8.95 1.64 -12.06
C ASN A 146 8.15 2.66 -12.87
N LYS A 147 8.57 2.89 -14.11
CA LYS A 147 7.80 3.62 -15.11
C LYS A 147 6.94 2.63 -15.88
N ILE A 148 5.70 3.01 -16.18
CA ILE A 148 4.88 2.33 -17.20
C ILE A 148 4.61 3.32 -18.34
N ASP A 149 4.70 2.82 -19.57
CA ASP A 149 4.34 3.61 -20.74
C ASP A 149 2.84 3.96 -20.69
N PRO A 150 2.45 5.23 -20.86
CA PRO A 150 1.06 5.64 -20.89
C PRO A 150 0.21 4.92 -21.97
N PHE A 151 0.83 4.43 -23.02
CA PHE A 151 0.14 3.66 -24.06
C PHE A 151 -0.29 2.27 -23.59
N ASP A 152 0.33 1.74 -22.54
CA ASP A 152 0.01 0.44 -21.95
C ASP A 152 -1.00 0.52 -20.79
N VAL A 153 -1.37 1.74 -20.35
CA VAL A 153 -2.32 1.93 -19.25
C VAL A 153 -3.70 2.29 -19.81
N PHE A 154 -4.71 1.51 -19.48
CA PHE A 154 -6.09 1.66 -19.93
C PHE A 154 -6.99 1.99 -18.73
N PRO A 155 -7.15 3.27 -18.38
CA PRO A 155 -8.02 3.68 -17.29
C PRO A 155 -9.50 3.61 -17.70
N ASP A 156 -10.36 3.60 -16.70
CA ASP A 156 -11.81 3.69 -16.90
C ASP A 156 -12.19 4.96 -17.69
N PRO A 157 -12.83 4.86 -18.85
CA PRO A 157 -13.22 6.00 -19.64
C PRO A 157 -14.27 6.91 -18.96
N MET A 158 -14.93 6.41 -17.93
CA MET A 158 -15.90 7.18 -17.15
C MET A 158 -15.26 8.04 -16.06
N SER A 159 -13.97 7.82 -15.77
CA SER A 159 -13.24 8.63 -14.80
C SER A 159 -13.07 10.06 -15.29
N ARG A 160 -13.32 11.00 -14.39
CA ARG A 160 -13.14 12.45 -14.62
C ARG A 160 -12.09 13.08 -13.72
N ASP A 161 -11.63 12.33 -12.73
CA ASP A 161 -10.56 12.79 -11.85
C ASP A 161 -9.19 12.55 -12.51
N PHE A 162 -8.38 13.58 -12.59
CA PHE A 162 -7.01 13.50 -13.08
C PHE A 162 -6.17 12.44 -12.36
N LEU A 163 -6.42 12.21 -11.05
CA LEU A 163 -5.75 11.21 -10.24
C LEU A 163 -6.42 9.83 -10.29
N LEU A 164 -7.42 9.64 -11.14
CA LEU A 164 -8.16 8.38 -11.31
C LEU A 164 -8.80 7.84 -10.02
N ARG A 165 -9.08 8.71 -9.02
CA ARG A 165 -9.67 8.28 -7.73
C ARG A 165 -11.10 7.78 -7.86
N ASP A 166 -11.81 8.25 -8.88
CA ASP A 166 -13.18 7.85 -9.23
C ASP A 166 -13.23 6.67 -10.21
N ALA A 167 -12.09 6.27 -10.78
CA ALA A 167 -12.01 5.13 -11.68
C ALA A 167 -12.49 3.83 -10.99
N SER A 168 -13.31 3.07 -11.70
CA SER A 168 -13.79 1.76 -11.25
C SER A 168 -12.80 0.65 -11.54
N PHE A 169 -11.99 0.80 -12.58
CA PHE A 169 -10.96 -0.15 -12.96
C PHE A 169 -9.80 0.52 -13.69
N ILE A 170 -8.66 -0.15 -13.70
CA ILE A 170 -7.51 0.19 -14.53
C ILE A 170 -6.97 -1.13 -15.10
N VAL A 171 -6.75 -1.17 -16.41
CA VAL A 171 -6.12 -2.32 -17.08
C VAL A 171 -4.74 -1.91 -17.53
N ILE A 172 -3.74 -2.69 -17.19
CA ILE A 172 -2.35 -2.50 -17.61
C ILE A 172 -1.99 -3.63 -18.57
N ARG A 173 -1.49 -3.28 -19.74
CA ARG A 173 -0.98 -4.21 -20.72
C ARG A 173 0.52 -4.38 -20.50
N LYS A 174 0.98 -5.62 -20.36
CA LYS A 174 2.39 -5.95 -20.26
C LYS A 174 2.75 -6.99 -21.31
N THR A 175 3.95 -6.94 -21.82
CA THR A 175 4.49 -7.92 -22.78
C THR A 175 5.64 -8.68 -22.14
N LEU A 176 5.58 -10.00 -22.23
CA LEU A 176 6.64 -10.88 -21.75
C LEU A 176 6.90 -12.00 -22.74
N ALA A 177 8.11 -12.53 -22.70
CA ALA A 177 8.45 -13.73 -23.44
C ALA A 177 7.61 -14.92 -22.94
N ARG A 178 7.22 -15.78 -23.88
CA ARG A 178 6.40 -16.98 -23.60
C ARG A 178 6.96 -17.83 -22.45
N GLU A 179 8.27 -18.02 -22.42
CA GLU A 179 8.93 -18.83 -21.39
C GLU A 179 8.85 -18.19 -20.01
N GLN A 180 9.00 -16.88 -19.92
CA GLN A 180 8.83 -16.14 -18.64
C GLN A 180 7.40 -16.24 -18.13
N LEU A 181 6.40 -16.09 -19.02
CA LEU A 181 4.99 -16.27 -18.63
C LEU A 181 4.69 -17.68 -18.15
N LYS A 182 5.31 -18.72 -18.71
CA LYS A 182 5.15 -20.09 -18.22
C LYS A 182 5.75 -20.29 -16.83
N ILE A 183 6.86 -19.63 -16.54
CA ILE A 183 7.47 -19.66 -15.19
C ILE A 183 6.57 -18.95 -14.19
N MET A 184 6.03 -17.77 -14.52
CA MET A 184 5.14 -17.02 -13.66
C MET A 184 3.77 -17.72 -13.43
N PHE A 185 3.25 -18.39 -14.47
CA PHE A 185 1.93 -19.04 -14.43
C PHE A 185 1.99 -20.50 -14.85
N PRO A 186 2.63 -21.39 -14.09
CA PRO A 186 2.86 -22.79 -14.46
C PRO A 186 1.54 -23.56 -14.68
N GLU A 187 0.47 -23.24 -13.92
CA GLU A 187 -0.85 -23.86 -14.09
C GLU A 187 -1.51 -23.54 -15.43
N HIS A 188 -1.10 -22.46 -16.08
CA HIS A 188 -1.67 -21.98 -17.33
C HIS A 188 -0.78 -22.19 -18.56
N SER A 189 0.35 -22.88 -18.40
CA SER A 189 1.36 -23.07 -19.46
C SER A 189 0.79 -23.57 -20.79
N ARG A 190 -0.19 -24.51 -20.76
CA ARG A 190 -0.87 -25.00 -21.98
C ARG A 190 -1.71 -23.94 -22.70
N LYS A 191 -2.28 -22.99 -21.95
CA LYS A 191 -3.05 -21.87 -22.53
C LYS A 191 -2.14 -20.82 -23.12
N ILE A 192 -1.00 -20.57 -22.47
CA ILE A 192 0.04 -19.65 -22.93
C ILE A 192 0.60 -20.10 -24.27
N ILE A 193 0.96 -21.40 -24.42
CA ILE A 193 1.42 -21.97 -25.69
C ILE A 193 0.38 -21.75 -26.79
N LYS A 194 -0.88 -22.06 -26.53
CA LYS A 194 -1.95 -21.87 -27.53
C LYS A 194 -2.21 -20.41 -27.89
N ALA A 195 -1.98 -19.49 -26.96
CA ALA A 195 -2.10 -18.06 -27.23
C ALA A 195 -0.98 -17.57 -28.15
N SER A 196 0.24 -18.08 -28.02
CA SER A 196 1.34 -17.76 -28.94
C SER A 196 1.10 -18.29 -30.35
N GLU A 197 0.48 -19.48 -30.49
CA GLU A 197 0.14 -20.07 -31.79
C GLU A 197 -0.99 -19.34 -32.53
N GLN A 198 -1.84 -18.56 -31.85
CA GLN A 198 -3.03 -17.90 -32.41
C GLN A 198 -2.83 -16.42 -32.77
N GLY A 199 -1.64 -15.93 -32.84
CA GLY A 199 -1.36 -14.54 -33.23
C GLY A 199 -0.78 -13.74 -32.09
N GLY A 200 0.39 -14.14 -31.63
CA GLY A 200 1.17 -13.39 -30.67
C GLY A 200 1.21 -11.94 -31.11
N ILE A 201 2.10 -11.47 -31.82
CA ILE A 201 2.43 -10.04 -31.99
C ILE A 201 1.68 -9.27 -33.11
N GLU A 202 0.81 -9.89 -33.88
CA GLU A 202 0.06 -9.11 -34.88
C GLU A 202 -0.82 -8.01 -34.24
N ALA A 203 -1.16 -8.13 -32.94
CA ALA A 203 -1.77 -7.05 -32.17
C ALA A 203 -0.76 -5.99 -31.67
N TYR A 204 0.51 -6.25 -31.80
CA TYR A 204 1.63 -5.37 -31.50
C TYR A 204 2.43 -5.11 -32.77
N SER A 205 1.81 -4.47 -33.75
CA SER A 205 2.63 -3.90 -34.80
C SER A 205 3.59 -2.91 -34.15
N GLN A 206 4.86 -2.99 -34.51
CA GLN A 206 5.87 -1.99 -34.14
C GLN A 206 5.45 -0.55 -34.48
N ALA A 207 4.39 -0.39 -35.27
CA ALA A 207 3.78 0.88 -35.59
C ALA A 207 3.07 1.58 -34.40
N ASP A 208 2.74 0.85 -33.33
CA ASP A 208 2.12 1.42 -32.13
C ASP A 208 3.12 1.84 -31.05
N ARG A 209 4.39 1.54 -31.27
CA ARG A 209 5.50 1.98 -30.40
C ARG A 209 6.53 2.70 -31.24
N SER A 210 6.77 3.96 -30.93
CA SER A 210 7.99 4.59 -31.41
C SER A 210 9.19 3.79 -30.90
N ASP A 211 10.10 3.45 -31.80
CA ASP A 211 11.24 2.55 -31.58
C ASP A 211 12.15 2.88 -30.37
N SER A 212 11.93 4.00 -29.71
CA SER A 212 12.87 4.53 -28.74
C SER A 212 12.60 4.20 -27.28
N ASP A 213 11.37 3.83 -26.90
CA ASP A 213 11.04 3.62 -25.47
C ASP A 213 10.65 2.17 -25.11
N ALA A 214 10.42 1.32 -26.08
CA ALA A 214 10.45 -0.09 -25.83
C ALA A 214 11.93 -0.51 -25.72
N ILE A 215 12.53 -0.28 -24.56
CA ILE A 215 13.65 -1.13 -24.16
C ILE A 215 13.01 -2.51 -23.97
N ILE A 216 12.84 -3.21 -25.09
CA ILE A 216 12.74 -4.66 -25.06
C ILE A 216 14.11 -5.03 -24.49
N PRO A 217 14.22 -5.62 -23.28
CA PRO A 217 15.51 -6.05 -22.76
C PRO A 217 16.23 -6.82 -23.88
N GLU A 218 17.51 -6.56 -24.10
CA GLU A 218 18.29 -7.24 -25.15
C GLU A 218 18.13 -8.76 -25.06
N ASP A 219 17.88 -9.30 -23.89
CA ASP A 219 17.57 -10.70 -23.61
C ASP A 219 16.27 -11.20 -24.27
N ILE A 220 15.32 -10.32 -24.54
CA ILE A 220 14.06 -10.66 -25.25
C ILE A 220 14.26 -10.56 -26.76
N VAL A 221 15.11 -9.65 -27.22
CA VAL A 221 15.47 -9.51 -28.65
C VAL A 221 16.32 -10.71 -29.11
N THR A 222 17.11 -11.30 -28.22
CA THR A 222 17.91 -12.51 -28.53
C THR A 222 17.05 -13.77 -28.59
N SER A 223 15.82 -13.78 -28.11
CA SER A 223 14.86 -14.89 -28.25
C SER A 223 14.08 -14.87 -29.59
N ILE A 224 14.26 -13.83 -30.39
CA ILE A 224 13.77 -13.82 -31.77
C ILE A 224 14.66 -14.81 -32.57
N ASP A 225 14.09 -15.95 -32.95
CA ASP A 225 14.76 -16.94 -33.76
C ASP A 225 15.34 -16.27 -35.02
N LYS A 226 16.46 -16.82 -35.52
CA LYS A 226 17.14 -16.34 -36.76
C LYS A 226 16.21 -16.22 -37.97
N ASP A 227 15.02 -16.80 -37.89
CA ASP A 227 13.96 -16.76 -38.90
C ASP A 227 12.96 -15.62 -38.73
N GLY A 228 13.16 -14.72 -37.74
CA GLY A 228 12.32 -13.53 -37.54
C GLY A 228 10.91 -13.84 -37.01
N ASN A 229 10.72 -14.99 -36.39
CA ASN A 229 9.41 -15.40 -35.89
C ASN A 229 9.15 -14.75 -34.51
N SER A 230 8.26 -13.78 -34.47
CA SER A 230 7.87 -13.00 -33.30
C SER A 230 6.88 -13.71 -32.38
N ASP A 231 6.71 -15.03 -32.55
CA ASP A 231 5.69 -15.82 -31.86
C ASP A 231 5.95 -16.02 -30.35
N ASP A 232 7.10 -15.57 -29.87
CA ASP A 232 7.53 -15.80 -28.48
C ASP A 232 7.19 -14.70 -27.50
N ILE A 233 6.68 -13.55 -27.95
CA ILE A 233 6.26 -12.45 -27.07
C ILE A 233 4.72 -12.44 -26.95
N ILE A 234 4.22 -12.46 -25.73
CA ILE A 234 2.79 -12.49 -25.45
C ILE A 234 2.42 -11.27 -24.62
N ALA A 235 1.35 -10.58 -25.04
CA ALA A 235 0.73 -9.54 -24.25
C ALA A 235 -0.21 -10.16 -23.21
N TYR A 236 -0.07 -9.75 -21.95
CA TYR A 236 -1.01 -10.09 -20.90
C TYR A 236 -1.55 -8.82 -20.25
N HIS A 237 -2.73 -8.92 -19.68
CA HIS A 237 -3.43 -7.78 -19.10
C HIS A 237 -3.61 -8.01 -17.61
N GLU A 238 -3.11 -7.06 -16.81
CA GLU A 238 -3.41 -6.96 -15.39
C GLU A 238 -4.58 -6.00 -15.19
N CYS A 239 -5.61 -6.46 -14.51
CA CYS A 239 -6.80 -5.66 -14.25
C CYS A 239 -6.94 -5.41 -12.75
N PHE A 240 -6.91 -4.15 -12.37
CA PHE A 240 -7.19 -3.67 -11.03
C PHE A 240 -8.63 -3.15 -11.02
N GLU A 241 -9.50 -3.81 -10.30
CA GLU A 241 -10.91 -3.43 -10.18
C GLU A 241 -11.20 -2.99 -8.74
N LYS A 242 -11.88 -1.84 -8.61
CA LYS A 242 -12.29 -1.32 -7.30
C LYS A 242 -13.56 -2.02 -6.84
N VAL A 243 -13.39 -2.94 -5.92
CA VAL A 243 -14.51 -3.66 -5.31
C VAL A 243 -14.93 -2.96 -4.03
N ARG A 244 -16.21 -2.65 -3.91
CA ARG A 244 -16.79 -2.14 -2.65
C ARG A 244 -17.25 -3.34 -1.83
N VAL A 245 -16.52 -3.63 -0.77
CA VAL A 245 -16.91 -4.67 0.18
C VAL A 245 -17.69 -3.97 1.31
N PRO A 246 -18.91 -4.42 1.61
CA PRO A 246 -19.61 -3.93 2.79
C PRO A 246 -18.90 -4.41 4.05
N TYR A 247 -18.62 -3.48 4.96
CA TYR A 247 -18.07 -3.77 6.28
C TYR A 247 -19.16 -3.61 7.34
N VAL A 248 -19.10 -4.46 8.34
CA VAL A 248 -20.01 -4.44 9.49
C VAL A 248 -19.19 -4.17 10.75
N ASN A 249 -19.64 -3.25 11.57
CA ASN A 249 -19.09 -3.07 12.90
C ASN A 249 -19.62 -4.19 13.80
N MET A 250 -18.71 -5.03 14.27
CA MET A 250 -19.03 -6.13 15.16
C MET A 250 -18.47 -5.84 16.55
N SER A 251 -19.32 -5.92 17.55
CA SER A 251 -18.93 -5.90 18.96
C SER A 251 -18.85 -7.34 19.45
N MET A 252 -17.65 -7.80 19.71
CA MET A 252 -17.41 -9.17 20.15
C MET A 252 -17.04 -9.17 21.63
N LYS A 253 -17.70 -10.03 22.42
CA LYS A 253 -17.32 -10.27 23.79
C LYS A 253 -16.09 -11.16 23.80
N VAL A 254 -14.97 -10.64 24.30
CA VAL A 254 -13.74 -11.40 24.40
C VAL A 254 -13.86 -12.32 25.61
N PHE A 255 -13.79 -13.63 25.36
CA PHE A 255 -13.70 -14.62 26.42
C PHE A 255 -12.22 -14.81 26.80
N PRO A 256 -11.79 -14.36 27.99
CA PRO A 256 -10.41 -14.44 28.40
C PRO A 256 -9.98 -15.92 28.54
N THR A 257 -8.79 -16.22 28.09
CA THR A 257 -8.21 -17.56 28.29
C THR A 257 -7.95 -17.85 29.78
N LYS A 258 -7.80 -19.13 30.15
CA LYS A 258 -7.47 -19.51 31.53
C LYS A 258 -6.19 -18.86 32.02
N GLU A 259 -5.23 -18.63 31.12
CA GLU A 259 -3.97 -17.95 31.45
C GLU A 259 -4.18 -16.46 31.72
N ASP A 260 -5.01 -15.77 30.93
CA ASP A 260 -5.33 -14.36 31.13
C ASP A 260 -6.10 -14.15 32.44
N ILE A 261 -7.06 -15.02 32.73
CA ILE A 261 -7.79 -15.00 34.01
C ILE A 261 -6.81 -15.16 35.20
N ASN A 262 -5.84 -16.05 35.10
CA ASN A 262 -4.86 -16.25 36.14
C ASN A 262 -3.93 -15.04 36.29
N LYS A 263 -3.45 -14.46 35.20
CA LYS A 263 -2.62 -13.23 35.22
C LYS A 263 -3.36 -12.05 35.88
N VAL A 264 -4.60 -11.81 35.47
CA VAL A 264 -5.41 -10.72 36.03
C VAL A 264 -5.67 -10.94 37.52
N LYS A 265 -5.96 -12.17 37.95
CA LYS A 265 -6.15 -12.52 39.37
C LYS A 265 -4.86 -12.41 40.21
N GLU A 266 -3.71 -12.75 39.64
CA GLU A 266 -2.41 -12.57 40.32
C GLU A 266 -2.08 -11.08 40.46
N LEU A 267 -2.32 -10.28 39.42
CA LEU A 267 -2.13 -8.83 39.44
C LEU A 267 -3.03 -8.17 40.49
N SER A 268 -4.28 -8.59 40.59
CA SER A 268 -5.24 -8.10 41.57
C SER A 268 -4.81 -8.43 42.98
N LYS A 269 -4.33 -9.66 43.22
CA LYS A 269 -3.77 -10.09 44.52
C LYS A 269 -2.52 -9.30 44.90
N SER A 270 -1.62 -9.04 43.95
CA SER A 270 -0.41 -8.26 44.19
C SER A 270 -0.73 -6.80 44.53
N LYS A 271 -1.65 -6.18 43.83
CA LYS A 271 -2.15 -4.81 44.11
C LYS A 271 -2.77 -4.72 45.51
N LEU A 272 -3.61 -5.69 45.87
CA LEU A 272 -4.25 -5.71 47.17
C LEU A 272 -3.23 -5.93 48.29
N LYS A 273 -2.20 -6.79 48.08
CA LYS A 273 -1.12 -7.02 49.02
C LYS A 273 -0.28 -5.76 49.24
N ALA A 274 0.13 -5.08 48.17
CA ALA A 274 0.89 -3.85 48.24
C ALA A 274 0.14 -2.77 49.04
N PHE A 275 -1.17 -2.60 48.74
CA PHE A 275 -1.99 -1.66 49.51
C PHE A 275 -2.13 -2.02 50.99
N LYS A 276 -2.30 -3.31 51.33
CA LYS A 276 -2.35 -3.75 52.71
C LYS A 276 -1.04 -3.47 53.46
N ASP A 277 0.11 -3.73 52.82
CA ASP A 277 1.41 -3.48 53.43
C ASP A 277 1.61 -1.98 53.67
N GLU A 278 1.31 -1.13 52.69
CA GLU A 278 1.39 0.32 52.82
C GLU A 278 0.44 0.89 53.88
N ALA A 279 -0.82 0.47 53.86
CA ALA A 279 -1.82 0.92 54.83
C ALA A 279 -1.47 0.45 56.26
N SER A 280 -0.90 -0.76 56.41
CA SER A 280 -0.48 -1.27 57.71
C SER A 280 0.70 -0.50 58.30
N VAL A 281 1.66 -0.06 57.44
CA VAL A 281 2.78 0.80 57.88
C VAL A 281 2.28 2.16 58.35
N ALA A 282 1.43 2.80 57.54
CA ALA A 282 0.87 4.10 57.89
C ALA A 282 0.02 4.05 59.18
N THR A 283 -0.70 2.96 59.42
CA THR A 283 -1.48 2.75 60.63
C THR A 283 -0.59 2.56 61.85
N LYS A 284 0.49 1.75 61.73
CA LYS A 284 1.48 1.56 62.81
C LYS A 284 2.16 2.88 63.20
N GLU A 285 2.48 3.73 62.24
CA GLU A 285 3.06 5.06 62.50
C GLU A 285 2.08 5.94 63.29
N LYS A 286 0.79 5.96 62.89
CA LYS A 286 -0.25 6.69 63.63
C LYS A 286 -0.43 6.17 65.05
N ILE A 287 -0.49 4.85 65.25
CA ILE A 287 -0.58 4.21 66.58
C ILE A 287 0.63 4.60 67.42
N LEU A 288 1.84 4.59 66.84
CA LEU A 288 3.07 4.96 67.55
C LEU A 288 3.01 6.45 67.97
N GLN A 289 2.47 7.34 67.14
CA GLN A 289 2.24 8.76 67.51
C GLN A 289 1.28 8.91 68.66
N ILE A 290 0.17 8.18 68.65
CA ILE A 290 -0.83 8.18 69.77
C ILE A 290 -0.17 7.64 71.08
N GLN A 291 0.64 6.57 71.01
CA GLN A 291 1.35 6.04 72.14
C GLN A 291 2.42 7.00 72.71
N LYS A 292 3.10 7.74 71.84
CA LYS A 292 4.04 8.80 72.29
C LYS A 292 3.33 9.95 72.95
N ALA A 293 2.19 10.40 72.45
CA ALA A 293 1.38 11.43 73.08
C ALA A 293 0.80 11.01 74.45
N PHE A 294 0.45 9.73 74.56
CA PHE A 294 0.07 9.16 75.88
C PHE A 294 1.24 9.16 76.86
N GLN A 295 2.43 8.73 76.45
CA GLN A 295 3.64 8.74 77.29
C GLN A 295 4.06 10.14 77.70
N ALA A 296 3.81 11.16 76.87
CA ALA A 296 4.04 12.57 77.17
C ALA A 296 2.99 13.20 78.11
N GLY A 297 1.92 12.46 78.47
CA GLY A 297 0.88 12.94 79.36
C GLY A 297 -0.14 13.87 78.67
N GLU A 298 -0.12 13.94 77.35
CA GLU A 298 -1.00 14.81 76.57
C GLU A 298 -2.43 14.24 76.41
N ILE A 299 -2.58 12.90 76.55
CA ILE A 299 -3.84 12.18 76.31
C ILE A 299 -4.06 11.18 77.49
N ILE A 300 -5.35 11.05 77.92
CA ILE A 300 -5.78 10.09 78.94
C ILE A 300 -5.86 8.68 78.28
N GLU A 301 -5.61 7.63 79.08
CA GLU A 301 -5.58 6.24 78.62
C GLU A 301 -6.86 5.80 77.89
N GLU A 302 -8.04 6.15 78.39
CA GLU A 302 -9.31 5.82 77.72
C GLU A 302 -9.43 6.45 76.33
N ARG A 303 -8.90 7.65 76.13
CA ARG A 303 -8.93 8.35 74.87
C ARG A 303 -7.91 7.81 73.87
N ALA A 304 -6.72 7.43 74.36
CA ALA A 304 -5.70 6.78 73.53
C ALA A 304 -6.20 5.42 73.00
N ASN A 305 -6.80 4.61 73.85
CA ASN A 305 -7.38 3.33 73.45
C ASN A 305 -8.54 3.48 72.45
N LEU A 306 -9.36 4.51 72.61
CA LEU A 306 -10.45 4.80 71.64
C LEU A 306 -9.91 5.25 70.25
N GLU A 307 -8.88 6.09 70.25
CA GLU A 307 -8.26 6.52 69.02
C GLU A 307 -7.50 5.40 68.31
N ILE A 308 -6.84 4.51 69.00
CA ILE A 308 -6.19 3.32 68.45
C ILE A 308 -7.25 2.42 67.81
N LYS A 309 -8.36 2.15 68.52
CA LYS A 309 -9.45 1.33 67.99
C LYS A 309 -10.09 1.96 66.71
N LYS A 310 -10.30 3.28 66.70
CA LYS A 310 -10.81 3.97 65.51
C LYS A 310 -9.82 3.90 64.31
N THR A 311 -8.51 3.99 64.54
CA THR A 311 -7.50 3.84 63.53
C THR A 311 -7.43 2.43 62.96
N GLU A 312 -7.59 1.40 63.78
CA GLU A 312 -7.67 -0.01 63.36
C GLU A 312 -8.96 -0.29 62.57
N GLU A 313 -10.11 0.20 63.04
CA GLU A 313 -11.38 0.11 62.28
C GLU A 313 -11.29 0.84 60.95
N GLY A 314 -10.66 2.01 60.92
CA GLY A 314 -10.38 2.76 59.68
C GLY A 314 -9.54 1.99 58.69
N LEU A 315 -8.53 1.27 59.16
CA LEU A 315 -7.70 0.39 58.34
C LEU A 315 -8.53 -0.74 57.69
N ILE A 316 -9.34 -1.41 58.50
CA ILE A 316 -10.21 -2.50 58.00
C ILE A 316 -11.17 -1.99 56.92
N ASN A 317 -11.81 -0.85 57.16
CA ASN A 317 -12.72 -0.25 56.19
C ASN A 317 -12.02 0.16 54.91
N SER A 318 -10.84 0.77 54.97
CA SER A 318 -10.08 1.15 53.81
C SER A 318 -9.61 -0.06 52.93
N ILE A 319 -9.22 -1.15 53.61
CA ILE A 319 -8.88 -2.42 52.94
C ILE A 319 -10.12 -3.02 52.24
N GLN A 320 -11.28 -3.00 52.89
CA GLN A 320 -12.52 -3.50 52.29
C GLN A 320 -12.95 -2.70 51.10
N GLN A 321 -12.89 -1.35 51.18
CA GLN A 321 -13.20 -0.48 50.06
C GLN A 321 -12.25 -0.72 48.89
N LYS A 322 -10.94 -0.78 49.15
CA LYS A 322 -9.95 -1.04 48.10
C LYS A 322 -10.10 -2.41 47.46
N ARG A 323 -10.46 -3.43 48.26
CA ARG A 323 -10.79 -4.75 47.74
C ARG A 323 -11.98 -4.71 46.78
N ALA A 324 -13.06 -4.05 47.16
CA ALA A 324 -14.25 -3.92 46.32
C ALA A 324 -13.93 -3.18 44.97
N GLU A 325 -13.10 -2.13 45.02
CA GLU A 325 -12.63 -1.39 43.86
C GLU A 325 -11.80 -2.29 42.93
N ILE A 326 -10.87 -3.08 43.47
CA ILE A 326 -10.04 -4.01 42.71
C ILE A 326 -10.88 -5.15 42.13
N ASP A 327 -11.83 -5.70 42.88
CA ASP A 327 -12.71 -6.76 42.41
C ASP A 327 -13.62 -6.24 41.25
N TYR A 328 -14.11 -5.00 41.34
CA TYR A 328 -14.88 -4.35 40.27
C TYR A 328 -14.05 -4.14 39.00
N SER A 329 -12.85 -3.55 39.10
CA SER A 329 -11.95 -3.34 37.97
C SER A 329 -11.50 -4.66 37.32
N THR A 330 -11.32 -5.70 38.13
CA THR A 330 -10.99 -7.05 37.66
C THR A 330 -12.15 -7.66 36.85
N GLN A 331 -13.37 -7.44 37.28
CA GLN A 331 -14.57 -7.91 36.57
C GLN A 331 -14.79 -7.16 35.26
N GLU A 332 -14.52 -5.86 35.23
CA GLU A 332 -14.60 -5.02 34.03
C GLU A 332 -13.56 -5.46 33.00
N GLU A 333 -12.32 -5.73 33.44
CA GLU A 333 -11.23 -6.21 32.57
C GLU A 333 -11.51 -7.60 31.98
N LEU A 334 -12.16 -8.49 32.76
CA LEU A 334 -12.57 -9.83 32.31
C LEU A 334 -13.82 -9.82 31.40
N ASN A 335 -14.61 -8.77 31.41
CA ASN A 335 -15.81 -8.60 30.58
C ASN A 335 -15.60 -7.62 29.43
N ARG A 336 -14.36 -7.42 29.00
CA ARG A 336 -14.02 -6.48 27.94
C ARG A 336 -14.72 -6.85 26.63
N VAL A 337 -15.34 -5.87 26.01
CA VAL A 337 -15.91 -5.96 24.66
C VAL A 337 -14.96 -5.29 23.71
N GLU A 338 -14.54 -6.00 22.68
CA GLU A 338 -13.76 -5.42 21.58
C GLU A 338 -14.66 -5.15 20.40
N GLU A 339 -14.54 -3.93 19.87
CA GLU A 339 -15.19 -3.55 18.61
C GLU A 339 -14.20 -3.80 17.45
N LYS A 340 -14.61 -4.61 16.49
CA LYS A 340 -13.83 -4.91 15.31
C LYS A 340 -14.67 -4.63 14.06
N VAL A 341 -14.06 -3.99 13.08
CA VAL A 341 -14.67 -3.81 11.76
C VAL A 341 -14.26 -5.00 10.89
N VAL A 342 -15.23 -5.79 10.49
CA VAL A 342 -15.02 -7.00 9.66
C VAL A 342 -15.80 -6.88 8.36
N SER A 343 -15.38 -7.63 7.32
CA SER A 343 -16.16 -7.73 6.10
C SER A 343 -17.46 -8.50 6.37
N LYS A 344 -18.50 -8.22 5.58
CA LYS A 344 -19.78 -8.92 5.74
C LYS A 344 -19.62 -10.43 5.58
N GLU A 345 -18.77 -10.88 4.66
CA GLU A 345 -18.49 -12.30 4.43
C GLU A 345 -17.80 -12.95 5.66
N GLU A 346 -16.84 -12.24 6.27
CA GLU A 346 -16.17 -12.69 7.49
C GLU A 346 -17.12 -12.73 8.69
N PHE A 347 -18.02 -11.74 8.78
CA PHE A 347 -19.06 -11.68 9.80
C PHE A 347 -20.05 -12.85 9.69
N ASP A 348 -20.52 -13.15 8.47
CA ASP A 348 -21.44 -14.26 8.22
C ASP A 348 -20.76 -15.60 8.54
N LEU A 349 -19.48 -15.79 8.18
CA LEU A 349 -18.70 -16.97 8.55
C LEU A 349 -18.48 -17.14 10.06
N LEU A 350 -18.31 -16.03 10.77
CA LEU A 350 -18.14 -16.08 12.24
C LEU A 350 -19.44 -16.45 12.94
N ILE A 351 -20.59 -16.03 12.42
CA ILE A 351 -21.91 -16.40 12.96
C ILE A 351 -22.20 -17.89 12.67
N GLU A 352 -21.90 -18.39 11.45
CA GLU A 352 -22.11 -19.79 11.10
C GLU A 352 -21.23 -20.75 11.92
N ASN A 353 -20.06 -20.30 12.39
CA ASN A 353 -19.18 -21.13 13.23
C ASN A 353 -19.51 -21.09 14.72
N GLU A 354 -20.43 -20.22 15.18
CA GLU A 354 -20.92 -20.17 16.57
C GLU A 354 -22.15 -21.07 16.80
N GLU A 355 -22.74 -21.65 15.75
CA GLU A 355 -23.76 -22.72 15.84
C GLU A 355 -23.11 -24.12 15.86
#